data_678cc2b5995efc7d4a6d3e7f18dd2752
#
_entry.id   678cc2b5995efc7d4a6d3e7f18dd2752
#
_cell.length_a   1.000
_cell.length_b   1.000
_cell.length_c   1.000
_cell.angle_alpha   90.00
_cell.angle_beta   90.00
_cell.angle_gamma   90.00
#
_symmetry.space_group_name_H-M   'P 1'
#
loop_
_entity.id
_entity.type
_entity.pdbx_description
1 polymer ?
#
loop_
_entity_poly.entity_id
_entity_poly.type
_entity_poly.pdbx_seq_one_letter_code
_entity_poly.pdbx_strand_id
1 'polypeptide(L)'
;LTIALTATGLASATLVSLFAINKVIGKIATSKDLLNTRNKEIFNWRFGDISYSVTGEGKPVPLIHNLKEDSSSIEWSQIIPELSMNHTVYTIDLLGCGLSDRPDMICTSFMYTQLVGDFVRDVIKKKTNIVVTGKSAAFVLEACSNEPDLYGDLILINPDSIRNFRKAPSKRTKTAVFILKLKIIGTFIYHMMCRKKKIYNYFEEDGFYDKENIPEA
;
A
#
# COMPACT_ATOMS: atom_id res chain seq x y z
N LEU A 1 40.61 -16.85 22.90
CA LEU A 1 40.35 -15.40 22.83
C LEU A 1 40.41 -14.89 21.39
N THR A 2 41.44 -15.27 20.61
CA THR A 2 41.66 -14.84 19.23
C THR A 2 40.54 -15.21 18.27
N ILE A 3 39.97 -16.42 18.37
CA ILE A 3 38.86 -16.90 17.52
C ILE A 3 37.58 -16.10 17.78
N ALA A 4 37.31 -15.73 19.04
CA ALA A 4 36.13 -14.93 19.38
C ALA A 4 36.26 -13.49 18.86
N LEU A 5 37.46 -12.91 18.93
CA LEU A 5 37.74 -11.56 18.40
C LEU A 5 37.67 -11.49 16.86
N THR A 6 38.11 -12.53 16.16
CA THR A 6 38.00 -12.60 14.70
C THR A 6 36.56 -12.81 14.26
N ALA A 7 35.78 -13.64 14.99
CA ALA A 7 34.36 -13.87 14.69
C ALA A 7 33.52 -12.60 14.91
N THR A 8 33.77 -11.85 15.98
CA THR A 8 33.09 -10.56 16.23
C THR A 8 33.49 -9.49 15.21
N GLY A 9 34.75 -9.43 14.79
CA GLY A 9 35.21 -8.52 13.75
C GLY A 9 34.56 -8.79 12.38
N LEU A 10 34.46 -10.06 11.99
CA LEU A 10 33.77 -10.48 10.76
C LEU A 10 32.27 -10.17 10.80
N ALA A 11 31.61 -10.42 11.93
CA ALA A 11 30.18 -10.15 12.09
C ALA A 11 29.89 -8.66 12.00
N SER A 12 30.70 -7.80 12.63
CA SER A 12 30.54 -6.34 12.56
C SER A 12 30.80 -5.81 11.15
N ALA A 13 31.83 -6.28 10.44
CA ALA A 13 32.11 -5.90 9.07
C ALA A 13 30.96 -6.27 8.13
N THR A 14 30.38 -7.47 8.30
CA THR A 14 29.21 -7.92 7.53
C THR A 14 27.98 -7.04 7.75
N LEU A 15 27.70 -6.67 9.00
CA LEU A 15 26.57 -5.78 9.32
C LEU A 15 26.75 -4.37 8.76
N VAL A 16 27.94 -3.82 8.81
CA VAL A 16 28.27 -2.51 8.22
C VAL A 16 28.10 -2.55 6.69
N SER A 17 28.59 -3.61 6.06
CA SER A 17 28.43 -3.80 4.60
C SER A 17 26.96 -3.92 4.21
N LEU A 18 26.17 -4.71 4.92
CA LEU A 18 24.73 -4.84 4.69
C LEU A 18 23.99 -3.50 4.88
N PHE A 19 24.36 -2.71 5.90
CA PHE A 19 23.79 -1.41 6.11
C PHE A 19 24.10 -0.45 4.95
N ALA A 20 25.34 -0.42 4.47
CA ALA A 20 25.74 0.40 3.34
C ALA A 20 25.01 -0.01 2.04
N ILE A 21 24.92 -1.32 1.76
CA ILE A 21 24.16 -1.85 0.63
C ILE A 21 22.69 -1.44 0.71
N ASN A 22 22.04 -1.62 1.84
CA ASN A 22 20.66 -1.23 2.03
C ASN A 22 20.43 0.27 1.76
N LYS A 23 21.35 1.12 2.22
CA LYS A 23 21.27 2.58 2.01
C LYS A 23 21.40 2.96 0.54
N VAL A 24 22.32 2.30 -0.20
CA VAL A 24 22.49 2.52 -1.63
C VAL A 24 21.27 2.06 -2.42
N ILE A 25 20.78 0.85 -2.16
CA ILE A 25 19.59 0.31 -2.84
C ILE A 25 18.38 1.22 -2.57
N GLY A 26 18.15 1.61 -1.32
CA GLY A 26 17.06 2.52 -0.96
C GLY A 26 17.14 3.84 -1.73
N LYS A 27 18.33 4.47 -1.79
CA LYS A 27 18.54 5.72 -2.53
C LYS A 27 18.26 5.59 -4.04
N ILE A 28 18.68 4.46 -4.64
CA ILE A 28 18.43 4.18 -6.06
C ILE A 28 16.93 3.94 -6.29
N ALA A 29 16.29 3.12 -5.45
CA ALA A 29 14.88 2.79 -5.57
C ALA A 29 13.95 4.00 -5.42
N THR A 30 14.34 4.99 -4.61
CA THR A 30 13.55 6.23 -4.40
C THR A 30 14.02 7.42 -5.25
N SER A 31 14.95 7.22 -6.19
CA SER A 31 15.47 8.30 -7.01
C SER A 31 14.49 8.87 -8.03
N LYS A 32 13.50 8.06 -8.43
CA LYS A 32 12.42 8.48 -9.34
C LYS A 32 11.16 8.72 -8.51
N ASP A 33 10.53 9.88 -8.68
CA ASP A 33 9.24 10.21 -8.04
C ASP A 33 8.08 9.52 -8.78
N LEU A 34 8.02 8.19 -8.66
CA LEU A 34 6.99 7.37 -9.33
C LEU A 34 5.60 7.58 -8.72
N LEU A 35 5.52 8.03 -7.47
CA LEU A 35 4.25 8.21 -6.77
C LEU A 35 3.66 9.63 -6.95
N ASN A 36 4.34 10.49 -7.75
CA ASN A 36 3.92 11.85 -8.06
C ASN A 36 3.53 12.66 -6.81
N THR A 37 4.52 12.98 -5.99
CA THR A 37 4.34 13.67 -4.69
C THR A 37 3.78 15.09 -4.81
N ARG A 38 3.84 15.71 -5.99
CA ARG A 38 3.54 17.13 -6.17
C ARG A 38 2.07 17.53 -5.99
N ASN A 39 1.13 16.60 -6.24
CA ASN A 39 -0.31 16.85 -6.20
C ASN A 39 -1.00 16.03 -5.10
N LYS A 40 -0.31 15.79 -3.99
CA LYS A 40 -0.87 15.06 -2.87
C LYS A 40 -1.26 15.98 -1.74
N GLU A 41 -2.42 15.71 -1.17
CA GLU A 41 -2.94 16.31 0.03
C GLU A 41 -2.80 15.33 1.20
N ILE A 42 -2.88 15.84 2.42
CA ILE A 42 -2.73 15.05 3.65
C ILE A 42 -4.00 15.14 4.48
N PHE A 43 -4.57 14.02 4.80
CA PHE A 43 -5.62 13.87 5.79
C PHE A 43 -4.98 13.40 7.11
N ASN A 44 -4.94 14.29 8.10
CA ASN A 44 -4.40 13.98 9.43
C ASN A 44 -5.39 13.06 10.16
N TRP A 45 -5.16 11.76 10.05
CA TRP A 45 -6.00 10.77 10.68
C TRP A 45 -5.39 10.28 11.99
N ARG A 46 -6.23 9.80 12.91
CA ARG A 46 -5.84 9.43 14.29
C ARG A 46 -4.66 8.46 14.43
N PHE A 47 -4.36 7.65 13.41
CA PHE A 47 -3.28 6.65 13.45
C PHE A 47 -2.13 6.95 12.47
N GLY A 48 -2.14 8.10 11.82
CA GLY A 48 -1.10 8.56 10.93
C GLY A 48 -1.64 9.39 9.78
N ASP A 49 -0.76 10.07 9.10
CA ASP A 49 -1.08 10.91 7.96
C ASP A 49 -1.41 10.07 6.74
N ILE A 50 -2.55 10.37 6.12
CA ILE A 50 -3.07 9.69 4.95
C ILE A 50 -2.90 10.58 3.74
N SER A 51 -2.12 10.11 2.78
CA SER A 51 -1.91 10.80 1.51
C SER A 51 -3.06 10.52 0.55
N TYR A 52 -3.58 11.57 -0.08
CA TYR A 52 -4.61 11.44 -1.10
C TYR A 52 -4.43 12.49 -2.19
N SER A 53 -5.12 12.33 -3.30
CA SER A 53 -5.20 13.38 -4.33
C SER A 53 -6.63 13.57 -4.80
N VAL A 54 -6.91 14.76 -5.32
CA VAL A 54 -8.21 15.14 -5.87
C VAL A 54 -8.01 15.61 -7.31
N THR A 55 -8.82 15.09 -8.22
CA THR A 55 -8.73 15.44 -9.66
C THR A 55 -10.12 15.53 -10.26
N GLY A 56 -10.35 16.54 -11.10
CA GLY A 56 -11.63 16.76 -11.79
C GLY A 56 -12.68 17.46 -10.93
N GLU A 57 -13.84 17.67 -11.55
CA GLU A 57 -15.00 18.31 -10.92
C GLU A 57 -16.27 17.50 -11.20
N GLY A 58 -17.19 17.47 -10.25
CA GLY A 58 -18.47 16.76 -10.37
C GLY A 58 -18.84 15.95 -9.14
N LYS A 59 -19.54 14.80 -9.34
CA LYS A 59 -19.89 13.92 -8.24
C LYS A 59 -18.64 13.26 -7.67
N PRO A 60 -18.48 13.18 -6.34
CA PRO A 60 -17.31 12.58 -5.73
C PRO A 60 -17.27 11.07 -5.96
N VAL A 61 -16.06 10.55 -6.24
CA VAL A 61 -15.79 9.12 -6.39
C VAL A 61 -14.43 8.80 -5.77
N PRO A 62 -14.34 8.26 -4.56
CA PRO A 62 -13.11 7.70 -4.01
C PRO A 62 -12.76 6.36 -4.65
N LEU A 63 -11.49 6.23 -5.00
CA LEU A 63 -10.87 5.03 -5.55
C LEU A 63 -9.96 4.43 -4.48
N ILE A 64 -10.30 3.23 -4.01
CA ILE A 64 -9.56 2.52 -2.96
C ILE A 64 -8.75 1.39 -3.58
N HIS A 65 -7.43 1.51 -3.54
CA HIS A 65 -6.52 0.52 -4.09
C HIS A 65 -6.53 -0.79 -3.29
N ASN A 66 -5.99 -1.85 -3.88
CA ASN A 66 -5.84 -3.14 -3.22
C ASN A 66 -4.93 -3.06 -1.98
N LEU A 67 -5.21 -3.83 -0.94
CA LEU A 67 -4.37 -3.89 0.27
C LEU A 67 -3.27 -4.95 0.11
N LYS A 68 -2.16 -4.54 -0.51
CA LYS A 68 -0.92 -5.31 -0.65
C LYS A 68 0.27 -4.42 -0.28
N GLU A 69 1.44 -5.04 -0.09
CA GLU A 69 2.66 -4.36 0.33
C GLU A 69 3.18 -3.35 -0.71
N ASP A 70 2.88 -3.59 -1.97
CA ASP A 70 3.30 -2.82 -3.14
C ASP A 70 2.18 -1.95 -3.74
N SER A 71 0.98 -1.98 -3.16
CA SER A 71 -0.17 -1.23 -3.66
C SER A 71 -0.15 0.24 -3.23
N SER A 72 -0.66 1.09 -4.09
CA SER A 72 -0.86 2.52 -3.84
C SER A 72 -1.90 3.09 -4.82
N SER A 73 -2.22 4.35 -4.66
CA SER A 73 -3.13 5.08 -5.57
C SER A 73 -2.67 5.11 -7.03
N ILE A 74 -1.42 4.77 -7.32
CA ILE A 74 -0.91 4.66 -8.71
C ILE A 74 -1.64 3.59 -9.52
N GLU A 75 -2.24 2.60 -8.86
CA GLU A 75 -3.09 1.57 -9.46
C GLU A 75 -4.19 2.17 -10.36
N TRP A 76 -4.63 3.38 -10.03
CA TRP A 76 -5.71 4.10 -10.70
C TRP A 76 -5.25 5.05 -11.80
N SER A 77 -3.95 5.21 -12.00
CA SER A 77 -3.35 6.23 -12.90
C SER A 77 -3.93 6.23 -14.32
N GLN A 78 -4.28 5.04 -14.83
CA GLN A 78 -4.80 4.90 -16.20
C GLN A 78 -6.24 5.37 -16.37
N ILE A 79 -7.06 5.24 -15.32
CA ILE A 79 -8.50 5.57 -15.41
C ILE A 79 -8.84 6.97 -14.88
N ILE A 80 -7.95 7.58 -14.10
CA ILE A 80 -8.16 8.92 -13.53
C ILE A 80 -8.46 9.97 -14.62
N PRO A 81 -7.70 10.04 -15.74
CA PRO A 81 -7.93 11.07 -16.77
C PRO A 81 -9.35 11.03 -17.34
N GLU A 82 -9.88 9.85 -17.62
CA GLU A 82 -11.22 9.66 -18.17
C GLU A 82 -12.29 9.93 -17.11
N LEU A 83 -12.12 9.38 -15.93
CA LEU A 83 -13.11 9.50 -14.85
C LEU A 83 -13.23 10.92 -14.33
N SER A 84 -12.13 11.68 -14.32
CA SER A 84 -12.09 13.06 -13.86
C SER A 84 -12.77 14.06 -14.80
N MET A 85 -13.13 13.67 -16.02
CA MET A 85 -13.90 14.53 -16.94
C MET A 85 -15.31 14.86 -16.40
N ASN A 86 -15.89 13.95 -15.60
CA ASN A 86 -17.27 14.09 -15.13
C ASN A 86 -17.42 13.89 -13.62
N HIS A 87 -16.31 13.60 -12.90
CA HIS A 87 -16.32 13.29 -11.47
C HIS A 87 -15.20 14.01 -10.74
N THR A 88 -15.41 14.29 -9.47
CA THR A 88 -14.33 14.62 -8.55
C THR A 88 -13.75 13.32 -8.02
N VAL A 89 -12.61 12.92 -8.56
CA VAL A 89 -11.94 11.64 -8.26
C VAL A 89 -11.01 11.83 -7.07
N TYR A 90 -11.22 11.07 -6.01
CA TYR A 90 -10.35 11.00 -4.85
C TYR A 90 -9.54 9.70 -4.91
N THR A 91 -8.22 9.79 -4.96
CA THR A 91 -7.36 8.62 -4.82
C THR A 91 -6.65 8.66 -3.49
N ILE A 92 -6.82 7.64 -2.68
CA ILE A 92 -6.27 7.55 -1.32
C ILE A 92 -5.19 6.48 -1.27
N ASP A 93 -4.07 6.77 -0.62
CA ASP A 93 -3.12 5.76 -0.19
C ASP A 93 -3.51 5.27 1.20
N LEU A 94 -3.84 3.99 1.34
CA LEU A 94 -4.23 3.41 2.62
C LEU A 94 -3.06 3.46 3.62
N LEU A 95 -3.38 3.50 4.92
CA LEU A 95 -2.37 3.47 5.98
C LEU A 95 -1.40 2.29 5.78
N GLY A 96 -0.11 2.55 5.80
CA GLY A 96 0.92 1.55 5.51
C GLY A 96 1.29 1.39 4.03
N CYS A 97 0.57 2.04 3.11
CA CYS A 97 0.75 1.95 1.66
C CYS A 97 1.14 3.30 1.05
N GLY A 98 1.69 3.28 -0.16
CA GLY A 98 2.01 4.46 -0.94
C GLY A 98 2.81 5.53 -0.17
N LEU A 99 2.30 6.74 -0.14
CA LEU A 99 2.88 7.90 0.57
C LEU A 99 2.27 8.13 1.96
N SER A 100 1.29 7.32 2.37
CA SER A 100 0.72 7.38 3.72
C SER A 100 1.68 6.84 4.78
N ASP A 101 1.47 7.26 6.01
CA ASP A 101 2.27 6.84 7.16
C ASP A 101 2.28 5.32 7.36
N ARG A 102 3.40 4.83 7.89
CA ARG A 102 3.62 3.42 8.24
C ARG A 102 3.87 3.27 9.73
N PRO A 103 2.83 3.35 10.57
CA PRO A 103 2.99 3.24 12.01
C PRO A 103 3.47 1.83 12.41
N ASP A 104 4.31 1.73 13.44
CA ASP A 104 4.78 0.43 13.98
C ASP A 104 3.67 -0.22 14.83
N MET A 105 2.57 -0.54 14.18
CA MET A 105 1.41 -1.19 14.80
C MET A 105 0.77 -2.19 13.85
N ILE A 106 -0.09 -3.05 14.39
CA ILE A 106 -0.87 -3.99 13.58
C ILE A 106 -2.11 -3.26 13.06
N CYS A 107 -2.15 -3.02 11.76
CA CYS A 107 -3.34 -2.51 11.10
C CYS A 107 -4.38 -3.62 10.94
N THR A 108 -5.58 -3.39 11.46
CA THR A 108 -6.70 -4.33 11.39
C THR A 108 -7.71 -3.92 10.33
N SER A 109 -8.55 -4.85 9.85
CA SER A 109 -9.65 -4.51 8.93
C SER A 109 -10.58 -3.46 9.53
N PHE A 110 -10.85 -3.52 10.83
CA PHE A 110 -11.65 -2.52 11.54
C PHE A 110 -11.06 -1.10 11.43
N MET A 111 -9.73 -0.95 11.52
CA MET A 111 -9.07 0.35 11.32
C MET A 111 -9.27 0.88 9.90
N TYR A 112 -9.15 0.01 8.89
CA TYR A 112 -9.41 0.44 7.50
C TYR A 112 -10.87 0.76 7.25
N THR A 113 -11.81 0.01 7.84
CA THR A 113 -13.24 0.36 7.84
C THR A 113 -13.48 1.76 8.38
N GLN A 114 -12.88 2.08 9.53
CA GLN A 114 -12.97 3.42 10.12
C GLN A 114 -12.28 4.49 9.26
N LEU A 115 -11.09 4.19 8.71
CA LEU A 115 -10.38 5.13 7.83
C LEU A 115 -11.23 5.54 6.64
N VAL A 116 -11.87 4.59 5.97
CA VAL A 116 -12.72 4.88 4.81
C VAL A 116 -13.94 5.72 5.23
N GLY A 117 -14.61 5.37 6.33
CA GLY A 117 -15.73 6.15 6.85
C GLY A 117 -15.34 7.58 7.24
N ASP A 118 -14.27 7.73 8.01
CA ASP A 118 -13.75 9.03 8.44
C ASP A 118 -13.33 9.88 7.22
N PHE A 119 -12.68 9.27 6.22
CA PHE A 119 -12.27 9.98 4.99
C PHE A 119 -13.48 10.51 4.21
N VAL A 120 -14.52 9.72 4.04
CA VAL A 120 -15.74 10.17 3.35
C VAL A 120 -16.42 11.27 4.16
N ARG A 121 -16.50 11.14 5.49
CA ARG A 121 -17.16 12.10 6.35
C ARG A 121 -16.41 13.43 6.47
N ASP A 122 -15.09 13.36 6.65
CA ASP A 122 -14.30 14.54 7.03
C ASP A 122 -13.67 15.23 5.82
N VAL A 123 -13.33 14.49 4.76
CA VAL A 123 -12.68 15.02 3.54
C VAL A 123 -13.71 15.23 2.43
N ILE A 124 -14.46 14.19 2.04
CA ILE A 124 -15.41 14.29 0.93
C ILE A 124 -16.66 15.06 1.32
N LYS A 125 -17.20 14.84 2.52
CA LYS A 125 -18.35 15.57 3.15
C LYS A 125 -19.64 15.50 2.34
N LYS A 126 -19.75 14.53 1.46
CA LYS A 126 -20.92 14.32 0.57
C LYS A 126 -21.14 12.83 0.38
N LYS A 127 -22.41 12.47 0.12
CA LYS A 127 -22.73 11.12 -0.32
C LYS A 127 -21.96 10.80 -1.60
N THR A 128 -21.29 9.64 -1.65
CA THR A 128 -20.37 9.30 -2.72
C THR A 128 -20.54 7.87 -3.18
N ASN A 129 -20.31 7.63 -4.48
CA ASN A 129 -20.10 6.30 -5.01
C ASN A 129 -18.66 5.91 -4.72
N ILE A 130 -18.38 4.63 -4.46
CA ILE A 130 -17.05 4.17 -4.10
C ILE A 130 -16.60 3.02 -4.99
N VAL A 131 -15.35 3.08 -5.45
CA VAL A 131 -14.72 2.02 -6.26
C VAL A 131 -13.58 1.42 -5.46
N VAL A 132 -13.51 0.10 -5.42
CA VAL A 132 -12.50 -0.61 -4.63
C VAL A 132 -12.01 -1.88 -5.31
N THR A 133 -10.71 -2.18 -5.17
CA THR A 133 -10.09 -3.39 -5.72
C THR A 133 -9.68 -4.40 -4.64
N GLY A 134 -9.69 -5.66 -5.02
CA GLY A 134 -9.04 -6.78 -4.34
C GLY A 134 -9.45 -6.96 -2.88
N LYS A 135 -8.45 -7.05 -2.01
CA LYS A 135 -8.62 -7.28 -0.56
C LYS A 135 -9.33 -6.13 0.13
N SER A 136 -9.20 -4.92 -0.36
CA SER A 136 -9.83 -3.73 0.22
C SER A 136 -11.36 -3.78 0.17
N ALA A 137 -11.93 -4.57 -0.72
CA ALA A 137 -13.37 -4.75 -0.85
C ALA A 137 -14.05 -5.16 0.47
N ALA A 138 -13.41 -6.00 1.29
CA ALA A 138 -14.01 -6.51 2.51
C ALA A 138 -14.29 -5.42 3.55
N PHE A 139 -13.32 -4.56 3.83
CA PHE A 139 -13.50 -3.47 4.82
C PHE A 139 -14.26 -2.28 4.24
N VAL A 140 -14.23 -2.05 2.93
CA VAL A 140 -15.07 -1.03 2.28
C VAL A 140 -16.54 -1.45 2.33
N LEU A 141 -16.84 -2.72 2.06
CA LEU A 141 -18.20 -3.27 2.21
C LEU A 141 -18.72 -3.10 3.64
N GLU A 142 -17.86 -3.35 4.64
CA GLU A 142 -18.19 -3.14 6.05
C GLU A 142 -18.42 -1.65 6.36
N ALA A 143 -17.62 -0.74 5.80
CA ALA A 143 -17.83 0.71 5.95
C ALA A 143 -19.17 1.14 5.36
N CYS A 144 -19.50 0.69 4.16
CA CYS A 144 -20.80 0.98 3.52
C CYS A 144 -21.97 0.40 4.31
N SER A 145 -21.80 -0.77 4.94
CA SER A 145 -22.84 -1.39 5.78
C SER A 145 -23.07 -0.63 7.11
N ASN A 146 -22.00 -0.08 7.68
CA ASN A 146 -22.06 0.65 8.94
C ASN A 146 -22.71 2.04 8.79
N GLU A 147 -22.46 2.71 7.67
CA GLU A 147 -22.93 4.08 7.42
C GLU A 147 -23.53 4.20 5.99
N PRO A 148 -24.66 3.55 5.71
CA PRO A 148 -25.21 3.48 4.34
C PRO A 148 -25.62 4.85 3.76
N ASP A 149 -25.85 5.83 4.59
CA ASP A 149 -26.22 7.17 4.15
C ASP A 149 -25.06 7.94 3.51
N LEU A 150 -23.81 7.58 3.83
CA LEU A 150 -22.61 8.18 3.24
C LEU A 150 -22.33 7.68 1.83
N TYR A 151 -22.84 6.51 1.46
CA TYR A 151 -22.49 5.84 0.22
C TYR A 151 -23.68 5.70 -0.72
N GLY A 152 -23.40 5.84 -2.02
CA GLY A 152 -24.30 5.49 -3.12
C GLY A 152 -23.99 4.09 -3.63
N ASP A 153 -23.54 4.02 -4.89
CA ASP A 153 -23.16 2.75 -5.51
C ASP A 153 -21.76 2.31 -5.05
N LEU A 154 -21.62 1.01 -4.79
CA LEU A 154 -20.36 0.35 -4.48
C LEU A 154 -19.92 -0.50 -5.68
N ILE A 155 -18.76 -0.15 -6.28
CA ILE A 155 -18.19 -0.86 -7.41
C ILE A 155 -17.00 -1.70 -6.92
N LEU A 156 -17.12 -3.03 -7.03
CA LEU A 156 -16.11 -3.99 -6.60
C LEU A 156 -15.37 -4.54 -7.84
N ILE A 157 -14.05 -4.34 -7.89
CA ILE A 157 -13.18 -4.86 -8.96
C ILE A 157 -12.34 -6.00 -8.39
N ASN A 158 -12.50 -7.20 -8.92
CA ASN A 158 -11.80 -8.42 -8.49
C ASN A 158 -11.74 -8.57 -6.96
N PRO A 159 -12.89 -8.55 -6.24
CA PRO A 159 -12.89 -8.61 -4.79
C PRO A 159 -12.32 -9.94 -4.30
N ASP A 160 -11.41 -9.88 -3.32
CA ASP A 160 -10.88 -11.09 -2.68
C ASP A 160 -11.94 -11.70 -1.73
N SER A 161 -11.81 -12.99 -1.48
CA SER A 161 -12.74 -13.71 -0.61
C SER A 161 -12.64 -13.22 0.84
N ILE A 162 -13.77 -12.88 1.44
CA ILE A 162 -13.89 -12.51 2.88
C ILE A 162 -13.29 -13.61 3.78
N ARG A 163 -13.33 -14.87 3.35
CA ARG A 163 -12.72 -16.00 4.08
C ARG A 163 -11.21 -15.83 4.25
N ASN A 164 -10.52 -15.20 3.30
CA ASN A 164 -9.08 -14.98 3.37
C ASN A 164 -8.70 -13.96 4.45
N PHE A 165 -9.53 -12.97 4.73
CA PHE A 165 -9.34 -12.00 5.81
C PHE A 165 -9.44 -12.60 7.22
N ARG A 166 -10.17 -13.70 7.38
CA ARG A 166 -10.37 -14.35 8.68
C ARG A 166 -9.24 -15.32 9.08
N LYS A 167 -8.26 -15.54 8.20
CA LYS A 167 -7.15 -16.43 8.49
C LYS A 167 -6.20 -15.82 9.51
N ALA A 168 -6.12 -16.41 10.70
CA ALA A 168 -5.13 -16.01 11.69
C ALA A 168 -3.70 -16.31 11.19
N PRO A 169 -2.72 -15.44 11.47
CA PRO A 169 -1.34 -15.66 11.07
C PRO A 169 -0.75 -16.90 11.72
N SER A 170 -0.13 -17.76 10.92
CA SER A 170 0.50 -19.00 11.38
C SER A 170 1.74 -18.71 12.26
N LYS A 171 2.23 -19.73 13.01
CA LYS A 171 3.49 -19.60 13.77
C LYS A 171 4.66 -19.22 12.85
N ARG A 172 4.73 -19.78 11.63
CA ARG A 172 5.76 -19.44 10.63
C ARG A 172 5.70 -17.99 10.21
N THR A 173 4.50 -17.44 10.01
CA THR A 173 4.29 -16.02 9.70
C THR A 173 4.80 -15.12 10.82
N LYS A 174 4.54 -15.47 12.09
CA LYS A 174 5.04 -14.69 13.24
C LYS A 174 6.57 -14.66 13.30
N THR A 175 7.24 -15.79 13.02
CA THR A 175 8.71 -15.87 12.97
C THR A 175 9.26 -15.05 11.81
N ALA A 176 8.64 -15.12 10.62
CA ALA A 176 9.05 -14.32 9.46
C ALA A 176 8.91 -12.81 9.76
N VAL A 177 7.81 -12.37 10.35
CA VAL A 177 7.61 -10.98 10.77
C VAL A 177 8.67 -10.54 11.78
N PHE A 178 9.04 -11.40 12.75
CA PHE A 178 10.10 -11.09 13.70
C PHE A 178 11.45 -10.84 13.00
N ILE A 179 11.82 -11.70 12.03
CA ILE A 179 13.07 -11.55 11.27
C ILE A 179 13.02 -10.25 10.42
N LEU A 180 11.89 -9.96 9.78
CA LEU A 180 11.71 -8.76 8.97
C LEU A 180 11.74 -7.45 9.79
N LYS A 181 11.40 -7.51 11.08
CA LYS A 181 11.53 -6.36 12.01
C LYS A 181 12.98 -6.03 12.39
N LEU A 182 13.96 -6.91 12.14
CA LEU A 182 15.37 -6.62 12.35
C LEU A 182 15.86 -5.59 11.33
N LYS A 183 16.18 -4.38 11.78
CA LYS A 183 16.44 -3.20 10.91
C LYS A 183 17.42 -3.47 9.74
N ILE A 184 18.52 -4.17 9.97
CA ILE A 184 19.53 -4.41 8.94
C ILE A 184 19.18 -5.65 8.10
N ILE A 185 18.92 -6.77 8.76
CA ILE A 185 18.66 -8.06 8.11
C ILE A 185 17.30 -8.05 7.42
N GLY A 186 16.28 -7.54 8.08
CA GLY A 186 14.93 -7.44 7.53
C GLY A 186 14.88 -6.54 6.30
N THR A 187 15.54 -5.38 6.34
CA THR A 187 15.64 -4.48 5.17
C THR A 187 16.34 -5.16 3.99
N PHE A 188 17.42 -5.91 4.26
CA PHE A 188 18.12 -6.65 3.21
C PHE A 188 17.24 -7.74 2.59
N ILE A 189 16.54 -8.52 3.42
CA ILE A 189 15.58 -9.54 2.97
C ILE A 189 14.46 -8.89 2.15
N TYR A 190 13.91 -7.76 2.61
CA TYR A 190 12.91 -7.00 1.89
C TYR A 190 13.40 -6.60 0.50
N HIS A 191 14.59 -6.00 0.38
CA HIS A 191 15.18 -5.66 -0.91
C HIS A 191 15.42 -6.87 -1.82
N MET A 192 15.74 -8.03 -1.24
CA MET A 192 15.85 -9.26 -2.01
C MET A 192 14.49 -9.77 -2.51
N MET A 193 13.44 -9.61 -1.73
CA MET A 193 12.08 -10.01 -2.11
C MET A 193 11.48 -9.07 -3.16
N CYS A 194 11.73 -7.77 -3.03
CA CYS A 194 11.23 -6.71 -3.93
C CYS A 194 12.20 -6.38 -5.07
N ARG A 195 12.93 -7.38 -5.59
CA ARG A 195 13.79 -7.17 -6.76
C ARG A 195 12.97 -6.89 -8.01
N LYS A 196 13.42 -5.92 -8.83
CA LYS A 196 12.82 -5.57 -10.13
C LYS A 196 12.41 -6.81 -10.95
N LYS A 197 13.30 -7.81 -11.09
CA LYS A 197 13.02 -9.05 -11.83
C LYS A 197 11.85 -9.86 -11.25
N LYS A 198 11.71 -9.93 -9.90
CA LYS A 198 10.60 -10.66 -9.27
C LYS A 198 9.29 -9.94 -9.46
N ILE A 199 9.30 -8.61 -9.34
CA ILE A 199 8.12 -7.76 -9.56
C ILE A 199 7.70 -7.88 -11.02
N TYR A 200 8.64 -7.79 -11.96
CA TYR A 200 8.37 -7.94 -13.39
C TYR A 200 7.77 -9.31 -13.73
N ASN A 201 8.38 -10.40 -13.25
CA ASN A 201 7.84 -11.74 -13.46
C ASN A 201 6.43 -11.91 -12.91
N TYR A 202 6.13 -11.32 -11.73
CA TYR A 202 4.79 -11.35 -11.18
C TYR A 202 3.77 -10.64 -12.09
N PHE A 203 4.11 -9.47 -12.62
CA PHE A 203 3.25 -8.77 -13.56
C PHE A 203 3.10 -9.51 -14.88
N GLU A 204 4.16 -10.15 -15.38
CA GLU A 204 4.14 -10.96 -16.61
C GLU A 204 3.28 -12.23 -16.46
N GLU A 205 3.33 -12.88 -15.29
CA GLU A 205 2.64 -14.15 -15.05
C GLU A 205 1.19 -13.95 -14.57
N ASP A 206 0.96 -13.03 -13.64
CA ASP A 206 -0.29 -12.91 -12.88
C ASP A 206 -0.95 -11.52 -12.90
N GLY A 207 -0.22 -10.48 -13.29
CA GLY A 207 -0.63 -9.09 -13.08
C GLY A 207 -1.35 -8.44 -14.24
N PHE A 208 -1.00 -8.77 -15.46
CA PHE A 208 -1.55 -8.15 -16.67
C PHE A 208 -2.16 -9.19 -17.61
N TYR A 209 -3.36 -8.89 -18.11
CA TYR A 209 -4.00 -9.69 -19.16
C TYR A 209 -3.25 -9.55 -20.48
N ASP A 210 -2.81 -8.34 -20.80
CA ASP A 210 -2.04 -8.02 -22.01
C ASP A 210 -0.57 -7.77 -21.62
N LYS A 211 0.27 -8.73 -21.97
CA LYS A 211 1.72 -8.71 -21.66
C LYS A 211 2.50 -7.68 -22.45
N GLU A 212 1.98 -7.19 -23.58
CA GLU A 212 2.62 -6.18 -24.41
C GLU A 212 2.51 -4.77 -23.80
N ASN A 213 1.56 -4.57 -22.91
CA ASN A 213 1.33 -3.29 -22.23
C ASN A 213 1.94 -3.19 -20.83
N ILE A 214 2.88 -4.08 -20.46
CA ILE A 214 3.61 -3.97 -19.20
C ILE A 214 4.57 -2.77 -19.29
N PRO A 215 4.42 -1.72 -18.45
CA PRO A 215 5.32 -0.57 -18.49
C PRO A 215 6.77 -1.00 -18.19
N GLU A 216 7.70 -0.53 -19.00
CA GLU A 216 9.13 -0.69 -18.69
C GLU A 216 9.44 0.06 -17.39
N ALA A 217 9.88 -0.69 -16.36
CA ALA A 217 10.16 -0.17 -15.01
C ALA A 217 11.59 0.37 -14.89
#